data_23900e5f665c6d93775a7450d08d1366
#
_entry.id   23900e5f665c6d93775a7450d08d1366
#
_cell.length_a   1.000
_cell.length_b   1.000
_cell.length_c   1.000
_cell.angle_alpha   90.00
_cell.angle_beta   90.00
_cell.angle_gamma   90.00
#
_symmetry.space_group_name_H-M   'P 1'
#
loop_
_entity.id
_entity.type
_entity.pdbx_description
1 polymer ?
#
loop_
_entity_poly.entity_id
_entity_poly.type
_entity_poly.pdbx_seq_one_letter_code
_entity_poly.pdbx_strand_id
1 'polypeptide(L)'
;MEFTYRLPVRTGYEEVDIGGHHTYRNLETGLVLFEEFDRETDVEKIYDKGITLAKLDCQDYIIAGFDTDVLGRGNLHYTLDTIKQSDMKNTVERIKNTSATEVFWRDSSRVMYEVYTAEQFLLLYKEASIFMMMQKLYSDGLEQTLRNSYVNHTENSNSAEDMKKMRWGYELSAALQADIDAQLKGIFSLTDEEVENYINLKRSKYTGFDFEFRPYSF
;
A
#
# COMPACT_ATOMS: atom_id res chain seq x y z
N MET A 1 25.10 1.06 2.92
CA MET A 1 24.64 0.66 1.57
C MET A 1 23.15 1.00 1.57
N GLU A 2 22.78 2.13 0.95
CA GLU A 2 21.38 2.50 0.79
C GLU A 2 20.76 1.52 -0.21
N PHE A 3 19.84 0.69 0.25
CA PHE A 3 18.99 -0.09 -0.64
C PHE A 3 17.91 0.84 -1.16
N THR A 4 18.20 1.50 -2.26
CA THR A 4 17.18 2.27 -2.98
C THR A 4 16.14 1.27 -3.49
N TYR A 5 14.89 1.47 -3.11
CA TYR A 5 13.76 0.80 -3.74
C TYR A 5 13.86 1.04 -5.26
N ARG A 6 13.89 -0.03 -6.05
CA ARG A 6 13.95 0.08 -7.50
C ARG A 6 12.66 -0.42 -8.10
N LEU A 7 11.98 0.46 -8.80
CA LEU A 7 10.89 0.06 -9.66
C LEU A 7 11.38 -0.91 -10.74
N PRO A 8 10.53 -1.82 -11.26
CA PRO A 8 10.88 -2.64 -12.40
C PRO A 8 11.29 -1.78 -13.61
N VAL A 9 12.35 -2.15 -14.32
CA VAL A 9 12.78 -1.43 -15.52
C VAL A 9 11.65 -1.43 -16.55
N ARG A 10 11.25 -0.24 -17.00
CA ARG A 10 10.23 -0.03 -18.04
C ARG A 10 10.87 0.66 -19.25
N THR A 11 10.88 -0.01 -20.39
CA THR A 11 11.46 0.54 -21.63
C THR A 11 10.77 1.84 -22.04
N GLY A 12 11.54 2.89 -22.30
CA GLY A 12 11.05 4.22 -22.67
C GLY A 12 10.65 5.11 -21.48
N TYR A 13 10.92 4.65 -20.26
CA TYR A 13 10.63 5.40 -19.03
C TYR A 13 11.87 5.50 -18.13
N GLU A 14 11.95 6.56 -17.36
CA GLU A 14 12.87 6.72 -16.23
C GLU A 14 12.10 6.69 -14.91
N GLU A 15 12.74 6.18 -13.87
CA GLU A 15 12.22 6.26 -12.51
C GLU A 15 12.37 7.69 -12.00
N VAL A 16 11.32 8.22 -11.37
CA VAL A 16 11.33 9.55 -10.74
C VAL A 16 10.64 9.49 -9.40
N ASP A 17 11.11 10.30 -8.47
CA ASP A 17 10.45 10.57 -7.20
C ASP A 17 9.83 11.96 -7.27
N ILE A 18 8.54 12.06 -7.05
CA ILE A 18 7.81 13.32 -7.06
C ILE A 18 7.05 13.46 -5.75
N GLY A 19 7.61 14.24 -4.82
CA GLY A 19 7.02 14.48 -3.52
C GLY A 19 6.88 13.21 -2.65
N GLY A 20 7.83 12.26 -2.78
CA GLY A 20 7.83 10.99 -2.05
C GLY A 20 7.06 9.87 -2.76
N HIS A 21 6.54 10.11 -3.97
CA HIS A 21 5.88 9.10 -4.79
C HIS A 21 6.83 8.59 -5.88
N HIS A 22 7.15 7.30 -5.83
CA HIS A 22 7.94 6.64 -6.85
C HIS A 22 7.05 6.34 -8.06
N THR A 23 7.45 6.85 -9.23
CA THR A 23 6.68 6.68 -10.45
C THR A 23 7.62 6.66 -11.67
N TYR A 24 7.05 6.62 -12.85
CA TYR A 24 7.76 6.64 -14.11
C TYR A 24 7.49 7.93 -14.87
N ARG A 25 8.53 8.48 -15.49
CA ARG A 25 8.42 9.55 -16.49
C ARG A 25 8.72 8.98 -17.86
N ASN A 26 7.84 9.19 -18.81
CA ASN A 26 8.04 8.83 -20.20
C ASN A 26 9.14 9.71 -20.83
N LEU A 27 10.17 9.10 -21.40
CA LEU A 27 11.32 9.80 -21.96
C LEU A 27 11.00 10.57 -23.25
N GLU A 28 9.94 10.19 -23.97
CA GLU A 28 9.52 10.84 -25.21
C GLU A 28 8.59 12.02 -24.94
N THR A 29 7.60 11.84 -24.08
CA THR A 29 6.57 12.85 -23.81
C THR A 29 6.92 13.77 -22.64
N GLY A 30 7.83 13.35 -21.76
CA GLY A 30 8.14 14.02 -20.50
C GLY A 30 7.05 13.89 -19.42
N LEU A 31 5.91 13.27 -19.74
CA LEU A 31 4.80 13.10 -18.83
C LEU A 31 5.10 12.00 -17.83
N VAL A 32 4.61 12.14 -16.60
CA VAL A 32 4.61 11.05 -15.62
C VAL A 32 3.44 10.10 -15.89
N LEU A 33 3.57 8.86 -15.43
CA LEU A 33 2.63 7.78 -15.74
C LEU A 33 1.17 8.15 -15.40
N PHE A 34 0.97 8.89 -14.33
CA PHE A 34 -0.34 9.36 -13.91
C PHE A 34 -0.97 10.36 -14.91
N GLU A 35 -0.18 11.31 -15.41
CA GLU A 35 -0.64 12.28 -16.43
C GLU A 35 -0.92 11.57 -17.75
N GLU A 36 -0.11 10.58 -18.11
CA GLU A 36 -0.37 9.74 -19.28
C GLU A 36 -1.67 8.96 -19.14
N PHE A 37 -1.93 8.40 -17.96
CA PHE A 37 -3.17 7.68 -17.66
C PHE A 37 -4.40 8.59 -17.84
N ASP A 38 -4.35 9.82 -17.34
CA ASP A 38 -5.45 10.77 -17.46
C ASP A 38 -5.73 11.20 -18.89
N ARG A 39 -4.69 11.33 -19.70
CA ARG A 39 -4.78 11.80 -21.09
C ARG A 39 -5.02 10.67 -22.10
N GLU A 40 -4.86 9.42 -21.66
CA GLU A 40 -5.01 8.26 -22.53
C GLU A 40 -6.47 8.09 -22.98
N THR A 41 -6.66 7.69 -24.22
CA THR A 41 -7.97 7.40 -24.82
C THR A 41 -8.10 5.95 -25.26
N ASP A 42 -6.99 5.25 -25.41
CA ASP A 42 -6.94 3.84 -25.76
C ASP A 42 -7.21 2.99 -24.51
N VAL A 43 -8.28 2.20 -24.57
CA VAL A 43 -8.78 1.42 -23.44
C VAL A 43 -7.78 0.38 -22.94
N GLU A 44 -7.04 -0.28 -23.84
CA GLU A 44 -5.99 -1.25 -23.47
C GLU A 44 -4.85 -0.56 -22.72
N LYS A 45 -4.43 0.61 -23.21
CA LYS A 45 -3.37 1.40 -22.55
C LYS A 45 -3.83 1.99 -21.21
N ILE A 46 -5.11 2.40 -21.10
CA ILE A 46 -5.70 2.83 -19.81
C ILE A 46 -5.65 1.68 -18.83
N TYR A 47 -6.06 0.48 -19.25
CA TYR A 47 -5.99 -0.71 -18.41
C TYR A 47 -4.57 -1.00 -17.92
N ASP A 48 -3.59 -1.08 -18.81
CA ASP A 48 -2.19 -1.37 -18.47
C ASP A 48 -1.59 -0.34 -17.52
N LYS A 49 -1.83 0.95 -17.79
CA LYS A 49 -1.38 2.05 -16.92
C LYS A 49 -2.07 2.02 -15.55
N GLY A 50 -3.37 1.75 -15.53
CA GLY A 50 -4.16 1.61 -14.29
C GLY A 50 -3.63 0.50 -13.38
N ILE A 51 -3.35 -0.69 -13.92
CA ILE A 51 -2.72 -1.79 -13.19
C ILE A 51 -1.35 -1.37 -12.63
N THR A 52 -0.55 -0.68 -13.44
CA THR A 52 0.77 -0.22 -13.00
C THR A 52 0.65 0.78 -11.85
N LEU A 53 -0.26 1.75 -11.96
CA LEU A 53 -0.51 2.75 -10.90
C LEU A 53 -1.00 2.09 -9.61
N ALA A 54 -1.93 1.13 -9.67
CA ALA A 54 -2.40 0.41 -8.49
C ALA A 54 -1.26 -0.27 -7.73
N LYS A 55 -0.29 -0.86 -8.44
CA LYS A 55 0.90 -1.48 -7.83
C LYS A 55 1.87 -0.47 -7.23
N LEU A 56 2.11 0.64 -7.90
CA LEU A 56 2.98 1.71 -7.41
C LEU A 56 2.39 2.34 -6.15
N ASP A 57 1.12 2.71 -6.18
CA ASP A 57 0.41 3.26 -5.03
C ASP A 57 0.45 2.29 -3.84
N CYS A 58 0.21 0.99 -4.07
CA CYS A 58 0.32 -0.03 -3.03
C CYS A 58 1.68 -0.02 -2.34
N GLN A 59 2.75 0.06 -3.12
CA GLN A 59 4.12 0.06 -2.59
C GLN A 59 4.42 1.34 -1.81
N ASP A 60 4.03 2.50 -2.34
CA ASP A 60 4.23 3.78 -1.67
C ASP A 60 3.47 3.84 -0.34
N TYR A 61 2.22 3.35 -0.29
CA TYR A 61 1.45 3.28 0.95
C TYR A 61 2.08 2.32 1.97
N ILE A 62 2.62 1.18 1.54
CA ILE A 62 3.35 0.27 2.43
C ILE A 62 4.59 0.95 2.98
N ILE A 63 5.39 1.60 2.13
CA ILE A 63 6.63 2.30 2.53
C ILE A 63 6.33 3.45 3.49
N ALA A 64 5.29 4.23 3.19
CA ALA A 64 4.83 5.30 4.08
C ALA A 64 4.54 4.80 5.50
N GLY A 65 4.05 3.55 5.61
CA GLY A 65 3.86 2.89 6.90
C GLY A 65 2.51 3.18 7.55
N PHE A 66 2.45 2.97 8.87
CA PHE A 66 1.21 3.03 9.62
C PHE A 66 1.41 3.59 11.02
N ASP A 67 0.32 4.10 11.57
CA ASP A 67 0.25 4.53 12.97
C ASP A 67 -0.42 3.45 13.81
N THR A 68 0.08 3.25 15.02
CA THR A 68 -0.52 2.32 15.98
C THR A 68 -0.24 2.72 17.42
N ASP A 69 -1.17 2.42 18.31
CA ASP A 69 -1.02 2.50 19.75
C ASP A 69 -1.00 1.12 20.43
N VAL A 70 -0.82 0.05 19.63
CA VAL A 70 -0.82 -1.35 20.12
C VAL A 70 0.09 -1.59 21.32
N LEU A 71 1.08 -0.73 21.53
CA LEU A 71 2.00 -0.81 22.66
C LEU A 71 1.52 -0.02 23.90
N GLY A 72 0.37 0.65 23.85
CA GLY A 72 -0.13 1.50 24.93
C GLY A 72 0.77 2.72 25.24
N ARG A 73 1.58 3.16 24.26
CA ARG A 73 2.52 4.29 24.37
C ARG A 73 2.04 5.55 23.62
N GLY A 74 0.80 5.57 23.21
CA GLY A 74 0.24 6.56 22.32
C GLY A 74 0.40 6.15 20.85
N ASN A 75 -0.18 6.94 19.95
CA ASN A 75 -0.16 6.66 18.53
C ASN A 75 1.23 6.96 17.95
N LEU A 76 1.99 5.92 17.63
CA LEU A 76 3.33 5.99 17.06
C LEU A 76 3.32 5.61 15.60
N HIS A 77 4.14 6.28 14.79
CA HIS A 77 4.27 6.01 13.37
C HIS A 77 5.46 5.09 13.05
N TYR A 78 5.20 4.04 12.23
CA TYR A 78 6.21 3.08 11.78
C TYR A 78 6.23 3.02 10.25
N THR A 79 7.30 3.53 9.64
CA THR A 79 7.54 3.36 8.20
C THR A 79 7.97 1.92 7.90
N LEU A 80 7.59 1.41 6.74
CA LEU A 80 7.83 0.02 6.33
C LEU A 80 8.59 -0.05 5.00
N ASP A 81 9.71 0.67 4.91
CA ASP A 81 10.63 0.46 3.79
C ASP A 81 11.16 -0.99 3.77
N THR A 82 11.73 -1.39 2.64
CA THR A 82 12.17 -2.78 2.41
C THR A 82 13.17 -3.27 3.46
N ILE A 83 14.02 -2.36 3.97
CA ILE A 83 15.00 -2.70 5.00
C ILE A 83 14.28 -2.98 6.32
N LYS A 84 13.37 -2.09 6.73
CA LYS A 84 12.60 -2.27 7.97
C LYS A 84 11.71 -3.50 7.95
N GLN A 85 11.09 -3.82 6.80
CA GLN A 85 10.34 -5.07 6.65
C GLN A 85 11.24 -6.30 6.88
N SER A 86 12.44 -6.30 6.29
CA SER A 86 13.43 -7.37 6.47
C SER A 86 13.91 -7.44 7.91
N ASP A 87 14.23 -6.31 8.53
CA ASP A 87 14.70 -6.24 9.91
C ASP A 87 13.64 -6.70 10.91
N MET A 88 12.36 -6.34 10.68
CA MET A 88 11.25 -6.85 11.48
C MET A 88 11.16 -8.36 11.42
N LYS A 89 11.20 -8.94 10.22
CA LYS A 89 11.18 -10.38 10.01
C LYS A 89 12.34 -11.07 10.71
N ASN A 90 13.57 -10.58 10.50
CA ASN A 90 14.77 -11.13 11.12
C ASN A 90 14.72 -11.06 12.65
N THR A 91 14.15 -9.98 13.18
CA THR A 91 13.96 -9.81 14.63
C THR A 91 12.96 -10.83 15.21
N VAL A 92 11.86 -11.07 14.49
CA VAL A 92 10.90 -12.12 14.87
C VAL A 92 11.55 -13.51 14.84
N GLU A 93 12.32 -13.83 13.81
CA GLU A 93 13.06 -15.09 13.72
C GLU A 93 14.07 -15.22 14.87
N ARG A 94 14.77 -14.15 15.22
CA ARG A 94 15.68 -14.13 16.37
C ARG A 94 14.93 -14.41 17.67
N ILE A 95 13.79 -13.75 17.94
CA ILE A 95 12.98 -14.00 19.13
C ILE A 95 12.61 -15.48 19.22
N LYS A 96 12.11 -16.07 18.13
CA LYS A 96 11.70 -17.49 18.09
C LYS A 96 12.85 -18.46 18.33
N ASN A 97 14.04 -18.16 17.76
CA ASN A 97 15.19 -19.08 17.77
C ASN A 97 16.04 -18.97 19.03
N THR A 98 16.04 -17.82 19.72
CA THR A 98 16.93 -17.56 20.87
C THR A 98 16.18 -17.39 22.18
N SER A 99 14.83 -17.42 22.15
CA SER A 99 13.98 -17.09 23.31
C SER A 99 14.34 -15.70 23.92
N ALA A 100 14.75 -14.76 23.07
CA ALA A 100 15.06 -13.42 23.52
C ALA A 100 13.80 -12.77 24.11
N THR A 101 13.94 -12.19 25.30
CA THR A 101 12.86 -11.53 26.01
C THR A 101 12.71 -10.04 25.67
N GLU A 102 13.78 -9.47 25.10
CA GLU A 102 13.86 -8.06 24.74
C GLU A 102 14.51 -7.86 23.37
N VAL A 103 14.10 -6.81 22.69
CA VAL A 103 14.66 -6.35 21.41
C VAL A 103 14.78 -4.84 21.38
N PHE A 104 15.67 -4.35 20.54
CA PHE A 104 15.82 -2.91 20.31
C PHE A 104 15.09 -2.53 19.03
N TRP A 105 14.15 -1.59 19.13
CA TRP A 105 13.40 -1.06 18.00
C TRP A 105 13.10 0.43 18.18
N ARG A 106 12.63 1.10 17.13
CA ARG A 106 12.20 2.50 17.19
C ARG A 106 11.05 2.79 16.22
N ASP A 107 10.19 3.69 16.59
CA ASP A 107 9.25 4.34 15.66
C ASP A 107 9.99 5.33 14.74
N SER A 108 9.28 5.86 13.75
CA SER A 108 9.88 6.73 12.72
C SER A 108 10.19 8.16 13.22
N SER A 109 9.63 8.59 14.35
CA SER A 109 9.87 9.90 14.93
C SER A 109 11.15 9.96 15.76
N ARG A 110 11.75 8.81 16.10
CA ARG A 110 12.88 8.72 17.04
C ARG A 110 14.19 8.41 16.35
N VAL A 111 15.25 9.03 16.84
CA VAL A 111 16.62 8.75 16.41
C VAL A 111 17.19 7.53 17.14
N MET A 112 16.85 7.38 18.44
CA MET A 112 17.41 6.35 19.29
C MET A 112 16.50 5.12 19.35
N TYR A 113 17.14 3.95 19.41
CA TYR A 113 16.44 2.69 19.67
C TYR A 113 15.97 2.61 21.13
N GLU A 114 14.81 1.99 21.31
CA GLU A 114 14.25 1.71 22.63
C GLU A 114 14.14 0.21 22.85
N VAL A 115 14.01 -0.18 24.10
CA VAL A 115 13.79 -1.58 24.48
C VAL A 115 12.29 -1.89 24.37
N TYR A 116 12.00 -2.92 23.62
CA TYR A 116 10.67 -3.53 23.52
C TYR A 116 10.76 -4.93 24.10
N THR A 117 9.75 -5.37 24.85
CA THR A 117 9.65 -6.79 25.16
C THR A 117 9.39 -7.58 23.88
N ALA A 118 9.78 -8.85 23.88
CA ALA A 118 9.50 -9.72 22.73
C ALA A 118 8.00 -9.77 22.39
N GLU A 119 7.13 -9.78 23.40
CA GLU A 119 5.67 -9.75 23.22
C GLU A 119 5.21 -8.46 22.54
N GLN A 120 5.66 -7.30 23.01
CA GLN A 120 5.36 -6.00 22.37
C GLN A 120 5.81 -5.97 20.91
N PHE A 121 7.00 -6.48 20.64
CA PHE A 121 7.50 -6.50 19.26
C PHE A 121 6.71 -7.44 18.36
N LEU A 122 6.29 -8.60 18.87
CA LEU A 122 5.44 -9.54 18.10
C LEU A 122 4.06 -8.94 17.80
N LEU A 123 3.49 -8.18 18.72
CA LEU A 123 2.25 -7.44 18.49
C LEU A 123 2.44 -6.38 17.39
N LEU A 124 3.50 -5.59 17.48
CA LEU A 124 3.84 -4.59 16.45
C LEU A 124 4.05 -5.25 15.07
N TYR A 125 4.74 -6.39 15.03
CA TYR A 125 4.93 -7.13 13.78
C TYR A 125 3.63 -7.69 13.21
N LYS A 126 2.72 -8.17 14.07
CA LYS A 126 1.37 -8.59 13.64
C LYS A 126 0.63 -7.43 12.99
N GLU A 127 0.62 -6.25 13.63
CA GLU A 127 0.00 -5.03 13.11
C GLU A 127 0.58 -4.62 11.75
N ALA A 128 1.91 -4.57 11.63
CA ALA A 128 2.60 -4.27 10.38
C ALA A 128 2.23 -5.26 9.27
N SER A 129 2.15 -6.55 9.60
CA SER A 129 1.81 -7.61 8.65
C SER A 129 0.37 -7.48 8.14
N ILE A 130 -0.58 -7.19 9.03
CA ILE A 130 -1.98 -6.95 8.67
C ILE A 130 -2.06 -5.71 7.78
N PHE A 131 -1.39 -4.61 8.15
CA PHE A 131 -1.36 -3.39 7.36
C PHE A 131 -0.86 -3.65 5.93
N MET A 132 0.30 -4.29 5.78
CA MET A 132 0.86 -4.61 4.47
C MET A 132 -0.06 -5.50 3.63
N MET A 133 -0.68 -6.50 4.26
CA MET A 133 -1.60 -7.40 3.55
C MET A 133 -2.86 -6.66 3.11
N MET A 134 -3.41 -5.77 3.92
CA MET A 134 -4.56 -4.94 3.53
C MET A 134 -4.27 -4.10 2.29
N GLN A 135 -3.07 -3.47 2.20
CA GLN A 135 -2.71 -2.69 1.02
C GLN A 135 -2.63 -3.58 -0.23
N LYS A 136 -2.02 -4.76 -0.11
CA LYS A 136 -1.91 -5.72 -1.23
C LYS A 136 -3.27 -6.21 -1.70
N LEU A 137 -4.13 -6.64 -0.78
CA LEU A 137 -5.48 -7.12 -1.12
C LEU A 137 -6.34 -6.01 -1.74
N TYR A 138 -6.18 -4.77 -1.27
CA TYR A 138 -6.87 -3.64 -1.89
C TYR A 138 -6.35 -3.36 -3.31
N SER A 139 -5.04 -3.43 -3.53
CA SER A 139 -4.45 -3.33 -4.87
C SER A 139 -4.97 -4.41 -5.81
N ASP A 140 -5.02 -5.67 -5.34
CA ASP A 140 -5.55 -6.79 -6.10
C ASP A 140 -7.05 -6.57 -6.44
N GLY A 141 -7.83 -6.02 -5.51
CA GLY A 141 -9.22 -5.63 -5.74
C GLY A 141 -9.38 -4.54 -6.81
N LEU A 142 -8.49 -3.53 -6.81
CA LEU A 142 -8.45 -2.51 -7.87
C LEU A 142 -8.09 -3.14 -9.22
N GLU A 143 -7.08 -4.00 -9.27
CA GLU A 143 -6.69 -4.71 -10.49
C GLU A 143 -7.85 -5.56 -11.05
N GLN A 144 -8.58 -6.25 -10.19
CA GLN A 144 -9.74 -7.04 -10.59
C GLN A 144 -10.87 -6.15 -11.12
N THR A 145 -11.11 -5.00 -10.49
CA THR A 145 -12.13 -4.04 -10.93
C THR A 145 -11.78 -3.45 -12.30
N LEU A 146 -10.53 -3.05 -12.50
CA LEU A 146 -10.01 -2.59 -13.80
C LEU A 146 -10.15 -3.66 -14.88
N ARG A 147 -9.77 -4.91 -14.55
CA ARG A 147 -9.90 -6.05 -15.48
C ARG A 147 -11.34 -6.29 -15.88
N ASN A 148 -12.28 -6.27 -14.93
CA ASN A 148 -13.70 -6.46 -15.21
C ASN A 148 -14.23 -5.35 -16.12
N SER A 149 -13.84 -4.10 -15.89
CA SER A 149 -14.22 -2.97 -16.74
C SER A 149 -13.64 -3.10 -18.15
N TYR A 150 -12.38 -3.53 -18.27
CA TYR A 150 -11.72 -3.75 -19.56
C TYR A 150 -12.38 -4.88 -20.37
N VAL A 151 -12.61 -6.05 -19.74
CA VAL A 151 -13.23 -7.21 -20.42
C VAL A 151 -14.65 -6.93 -20.87
N ASN A 152 -15.41 -6.12 -20.12
CA ASN A 152 -16.78 -5.75 -20.45
C ASN A 152 -16.87 -4.46 -21.28
N HIS A 153 -15.74 -3.95 -21.76
CA HIS A 153 -15.71 -2.77 -22.62
C HIS A 153 -16.43 -3.04 -23.94
N THR A 154 -17.26 -2.09 -24.34
CA THR A 154 -17.86 -2.01 -25.68
C THR A 154 -17.60 -0.63 -26.27
N GLU A 155 -17.55 -0.49 -27.59
CA GLU A 155 -17.26 0.77 -28.27
C GLU A 155 -18.17 1.94 -27.86
N ASN A 156 -19.38 1.63 -27.36
CA ASN A 156 -20.38 2.61 -26.93
C ASN A 156 -20.42 2.78 -25.41
N SER A 157 -19.47 2.21 -24.64
CA SER A 157 -19.46 2.28 -23.19
C SER A 157 -18.54 3.41 -22.70
N ASN A 158 -18.88 3.98 -21.56
CA ASN A 158 -18.01 4.95 -20.85
C ASN A 158 -16.87 4.25 -20.07
N SER A 159 -16.55 3.00 -20.36
CA SER A 159 -15.61 2.20 -19.55
C SER A 159 -14.21 2.81 -19.49
N ALA A 160 -13.76 3.54 -20.50
CA ALA A 160 -12.49 4.27 -20.45
C ALA A 160 -12.48 5.31 -19.32
N GLU A 161 -13.51 6.16 -19.27
CA GLU A 161 -13.63 7.19 -18.24
C GLU A 161 -13.92 6.60 -16.85
N ASP A 162 -14.62 5.46 -16.79
CA ASP A 162 -14.85 4.76 -15.53
C ASP A 162 -13.57 4.09 -15.01
N MET A 163 -12.74 3.48 -15.87
CA MET A 163 -11.43 2.95 -15.48
C MET A 163 -10.49 4.05 -14.97
N LYS A 164 -10.53 5.27 -15.52
CA LYS A 164 -9.73 6.39 -15.02
C LYS A 164 -10.08 6.82 -13.61
N LYS A 165 -11.28 6.49 -13.12
CA LYS A 165 -11.69 6.72 -11.73
C LYS A 165 -11.18 5.64 -10.77
N MET A 166 -10.82 4.44 -11.29
CA MET A 166 -10.40 3.28 -10.49
C MET A 166 -8.94 3.42 -10.07
N ARG A 167 -8.70 4.34 -9.15
CA ARG A 167 -7.40 4.67 -8.57
C ARG A 167 -7.38 4.34 -7.09
N TRP A 168 -6.22 4.52 -6.48
CA TRP A 168 -6.13 4.38 -5.03
C TRP A 168 -7.15 5.29 -4.32
N GLY A 169 -7.95 4.70 -3.43
CA GLY A 169 -9.10 5.34 -2.79
C GLY A 169 -10.43 5.11 -3.52
N TYR A 170 -10.44 4.40 -4.67
CA TYR A 170 -11.69 3.97 -5.32
C TYR A 170 -12.46 3.00 -4.43
N GLU A 171 -13.77 3.18 -4.32
CA GLU A 171 -14.63 2.30 -3.54
C GLU A 171 -14.84 0.96 -4.27
N LEU A 172 -14.29 -0.12 -3.72
CA LEU A 172 -14.50 -1.45 -4.25
C LEU A 172 -15.95 -1.91 -4.05
N SER A 173 -16.42 -2.82 -4.90
CA SER A 173 -17.74 -3.41 -4.72
C SER A 173 -17.84 -4.12 -3.36
N ALA A 174 -19.05 -4.17 -2.79
CA ALA A 174 -19.29 -4.85 -1.51
C ALA A 174 -18.84 -6.32 -1.52
N ALA A 175 -18.96 -7.00 -2.66
CA ALA A 175 -18.50 -8.38 -2.82
C ALA A 175 -16.97 -8.49 -2.71
N LEU A 176 -16.22 -7.63 -3.42
CA LEU A 176 -14.75 -7.60 -3.34
C LEU A 176 -14.27 -7.22 -1.94
N GLN A 177 -14.95 -6.27 -1.28
CA GLN A 177 -14.61 -5.90 0.07
C GLN A 177 -14.83 -7.06 1.05
N ALA A 178 -15.93 -7.80 0.91
CA ALA A 178 -16.21 -8.99 1.72
C ALA A 178 -15.18 -10.10 1.50
N ASP A 179 -14.71 -10.27 0.26
CA ASP A 179 -13.64 -11.22 -0.06
C ASP A 179 -12.31 -10.83 0.59
N ILE A 180 -11.96 -9.54 0.58
CA ILE A 180 -10.76 -9.00 1.26
C ILE A 180 -10.85 -9.26 2.78
N ASP A 181 -11.99 -8.96 3.38
CA ASP A 181 -12.23 -9.15 4.82
C ASP A 181 -12.11 -10.63 5.19
N ALA A 182 -12.67 -11.53 4.38
CA ALA A 182 -12.58 -12.97 4.58
C ALA A 182 -11.13 -13.48 4.47
N GLN A 183 -10.35 -12.96 3.52
CA GLN A 183 -8.94 -13.31 3.36
C GLN A 183 -8.11 -12.82 4.56
N LEU A 184 -8.30 -11.58 5.02
CA LEU A 184 -7.62 -11.06 6.22
C LEU A 184 -7.92 -11.91 7.46
N LYS A 185 -9.20 -12.27 7.66
CA LYS A 185 -9.60 -13.19 8.73
C LYS A 185 -8.88 -14.53 8.67
N GLY A 186 -8.86 -15.14 7.47
CA GLY A 186 -8.23 -16.44 7.27
C GLY A 186 -6.73 -16.41 7.50
N ILE A 187 -6.03 -15.38 6.99
CA ILE A 187 -4.56 -15.27 7.07
C ILE A 187 -4.09 -15.01 8.51
N PHE A 188 -4.78 -14.14 9.25
CA PHE A 188 -4.34 -13.68 10.57
C PHE A 188 -5.17 -14.23 11.74
N SER A 189 -6.14 -15.13 11.45
CA SER A 189 -7.08 -15.68 12.42
C SER A 189 -7.80 -14.58 13.23
N LEU A 190 -8.26 -13.55 12.53
CA LEU A 190 -8.93 -12.40 13.15
C LEU A 190 -10.41 -12.70 13.41
N THR A 191 -10.96 -12.12 14.47
CA THR A 191 -12.39 -12.06 14.72
C THR A 191 -13.07 -11.04 13.81
N ASP A 192 -14.40 -11.07 13.71
CA ASP A 192 -15.19 -10.08 12.97
C ASP A 192 -14.95 -8.67 13.51
N GLU A 193 -14.92 -8.53 14.82
CA GLU A 193 -14.67 -7.26 15.52
C GLU A 193 -13.26 -6.72 15.23
N GLU A 194 -12.24 -7.59 15.23
CA GLU A 194 -10.88 -7.17 14.89
C GLU A 194 -10.78 -6.68 13.44
N VAL A 195 -11.40 -7.38 12.47
CA VAL A 195 -11.42 -6.95 11.06
C VAL A 195 -12.15 -5.62 10.92
N GLU A 196 -13.32 -5.47 11.54
CA GLU A 196 -14.09 -4.23 11.50
C GLU A 196 -13.30 -3.06 12.11
N ASN A 197 -12.64 -3.28 13.25
CA ASN A 197 -11.79 -2.28 13.89
C ASN A 197 -10.60 -1.90 13.02
N TYR A 198 -9.94 -2.87 12.38
CA TYR A 198 -8.84 -2.59 11.45
C TYR A 198 -9.29 -1.80 10.24
N ILE A 199 -10.42 -2.18 9.63
CA ILE A 199 -10.97 -1.51 8.44
C ILE A 199 -11.43 -0.10 8.81
N ASN A 200 -12.19 0.06 9.88
CA ASN A 200 -12.71 1.36 10.29
C ASN A 200 -11.61 2.32 10.77
N LEU A 201 -10.67 1.83 11.56
CA LEU A 201 -9.52 2.63 12.01
C LEU A 201 -8.68 3.11 10.84
N LYS A 202 -8.57 2.32 9.78
CA LYS A 202 -7.75 2.64 8.63
C LYS A 202 -8.51 3.39 7.54
N ARG A 203 -9.79 3.12 7.32
CA ARG A 203 -10.64 3.99 6.48
C ARG A 203 -10.71 5.41 7.02
N SER A 204 -10.88 5.62 8.32
CA SER A 204 -10.90 6.96 8.91
C SER A 204 -9.58 7.71 8.77
N LYS A 205 -8.45 6.99 8.72
CA LYS A 205 -7.10 7.56 8.49
C LYS A 205 -6.76 7.74 7.01
N TYR A 206 -7.33 6.92 6.11
CA TYR A 206 -7.15 7.05 4.66
C TYR A 206 -7.98 8.17 4.04
N THR A 207 -9.10 8.56 4.66
CA THR A 207 -9.79 9.81 4.30
C THR A 207 -9.01 11.06 4.72
N GLY A 208 -8.00 10.93 5.57
CA GLY A 208 -7.06 11.99 5.96
C GLY A 208 -5.74 12.00 5.18
N PHE A 209 -5.43 10.94 4.40
CA PHE A 209 -4.53 11.06 3.26
C PHE A 209 -5.36 11.68 2.14
N ASP A 210 -5.61 12.97 2.31
CA ASP A 210 -6.25 13.78 1.31
C ASP A 210 -5.64 13.48 -0.05
N PHE A 211 -6.48 13.34 -1.03
CA PHE A 211 -6.11 13.44 -2.44
C PHE A 211 -5.28 14.70 -2.74
N GLU A 212 -5.20 15.66 -1.82
CA GLU A 212 -4.30 16.82 -1.81
C GLU A 212 -2.81 16.46 -1.75
N PHE A 213 -2.42 15.26 -1.33
CA PHE A 213 -1.04 14.80 -1.38
C PHE A 213 -0.63 14.22 -2.75
N ARG A 214 -1.52 14.20 -3.72
CA ARG A 214 -1.14 14.01 -5.11
C ARG A 214 -0.69 15.36 -5.65
N PRO A 215 0.60 15.55 -5.99
CA PRO A 215 1.09 16.81 -6.55
C PRO A 215 0.48 17.16 -7.92
N TYR A 216 -0.62 16.54 -8.29
CA TYR A 216 -1.29 16.57 -9.58
C TYR A 216 -2.72 17.11 -9.54
N SER A 217 -3.14 17.75 -8.45
CA SER A 217 -4.30 18.64 -8.50
C SER A 217 -3.85 19.92 -9.22
N PHE A 218 -4.06 19.94 -10.53
CA PHE A 218 -3.99 21.17 -11.33
C PHE A 218 -5.30 21.94 -11.22
#